data_14086d5e91cfe2ce918a9651f9c18900
#
_entry.id   14086d5e91cfe2ce918a9651f9c18900
#
_cell.length_a   1.000
_cell.length_b   1.000
_cell.length_c   1.000
_cell.angle_alpha   90.00
_cell.angle_beta   90.00
_cell.angle_gamma   90.00
#
_symmetry.space_group_name_H-M   'P 1'
#
loop_
_entity.id
_entity.type
_entity.pdbx_description
1 polymer ?
#
loop_
_entity_poly.entity_id
_entity_poly.type
_entity_poly.pdbx_seq_one_letter_code
_entity_poly.pdbx_strand_id
1 'polypeptide(L)'
;MSGAVLIVNPSASRVTPELTAAVERELAAAGSVRLLLTERPAHATELAEAAGETSDRIYVFSGDGVYNEVVNGLADDVELGFVPGGGTSVLPRALGLPRDPVECARVLARSQKTRRISLGRVNGRRFTFSAGLGLDAELVRRVDALGRESGRRPGDLAFVATLARLLAAHGGRFEETLTILGRGRAAFALVANGDPYSYVGPLPIHVAPDARFELGLDLVAPTRLRMRQFPRVLFWLLARPSHTHVPWITHIHDADEIRIECDGPTPLQVDGEDLGDVTDAHFETERGVLNVLVG
;
A
#
# COMPACT_ATOMS: atom_id res chain seq x y z
N MET A 1 20.18 -17.59 19.61
CA MET A 1 19.04 -17.26 18.73
C MET A 1 18.69 -15.82 19.07
N SER A 2 18.82 -14.90 18.12
CA SER A 2 18.37 -13.52 18.29
C SER A 2 16.86 -13.53 18.51
N GLY A 3 16.36 -12.79 19.53
CA GLY A 3 14.93 -12.68 19.78
C GLY A 3 14.24 -11.90 18.65
N ALA A 4 12.96 -12.16 18.43
CA ALA A 4 12.17 -11.36 17.49
C ALA A 4 11.80 -10.00 18.10
N VAL A 5 11.49 -9.02 17.24
CA VAL A 5 10.97 -7.71 17.64
C VAL A 5 9.52 -7.56 17.18
N LEU A 6 8.66 -6.97 18.02
CA LEU A 6 7.29 -6.57 17.65
C LEU A 6 7.19 -5.06 17.72
N ILE A 7 7.07 -4.41 16.56
CA ILE A 7 6.82 -2.97 16.44
C ILE A 7 5.31 -2.73 16.40
N VAL A 8 4.80 -1.89 17.30
CA VAL A 8 3.37 -1.60 17.42
C VAL A 8 3.11 -0.10 17.37
N ASN A 9 2.15 0.33 16.58
CA ASN A 9 1.64 1.69 16.64
C ASN A 9 0.35 1.70 17.49
N PRO A 10 0.39 2.22 18.72
CA PRO A 10 -0.77 2.26 19.61
C PRO A 10 -1.91 3.16 19.11
N SER A 11 -1.62 4.07 18.16
CA SER A 11 -2.62 4.96 17.55
C SER A 11 -3.33 4.35 16.33
N ALA A 12 -2.96 3.15 15.90
CA ALA A 12 -3.61 2.49 14.78
C ALA A 12 -5.05 2.09 15.14
N SER A 13 -5.96 2.21 14.19
CA SER A 13 -7.42 2.21 14.43
C SER A 13 -7.99 0.94 15.09
N ARG A 14 -7.29 -0.19 15.01
CA ARG A 14 -7.69 -1.48 15.60
C ARG A 14 -6.71 -1.98 16.66
N VAL A 15 -5.71 -1.20 17.03
CA VAL A 15 -4.75 -1.57 18.06
C VAL A 15 -5.27 -1.10 19.42
N THR A 16 -5.33 -2.02 20.38
CA THR A 16 -5.63 -1.74 21.80
C THR A 16 -4.57 -2.42 22.68
N PRO A 17 -4.41 -1.99 23.94
CA PRO A 17 -3.49 -2.67 24.87
C PRO A 17 -3.78 -4.17 25.01
N GLU A 18 -5.05 -4.56 25.06
CA GLU A 18 -5.49 -5.96 25.22
C GLU A 18 -5.14 -6.78 23.98
N LEU A 19 -5.38 -6.22 22.77
CA LEU A 19 -5.00 -6.88 21.52
C LEU A 19 -3.48 -6.95 21.36
N THR A 20 -2.76 -5.91 21.75
CA THR A 20 -1.30 -5.91 21.74
C THR A 20 -0.74 -7.04 22.62
N ALA A 21 -1.22 -7.16 23.86
CA ALA A 21 -0.80 -8.24 24.75
C ALA A 21 -1.20 -9.63 24.24
N ALA A 22 -2.34 -9.76 23.55
CA ALA A 22 -2.76 -11.02 22.95
C ALA A 22 -1.88 -11.40 21.75
N VAL A 23 -1.57 -10.45 20.86
CA VAL A 23 -0.67 -10.62 19.70
C VAL A 23 0.73 -10.99 20.17
N GLU A 24 1.29 -10.25 21.14
CA GLU A 24 2.61 -10.53 21.72
C GLU A 24 2.69 -11.94 22.29
N ARG A 25 1.65 -12.38 23.03
CA ARG A 25 1.59 -13.73 23.61
C ARG A 25 1.60 -14.83 22.56
N GLU A 26 0.85 -14.67 21.46
CA GLU A 26 0.84 -15.66 20.37
C GLU A 26 2.20 -15.70 19.65
N LEU A 27 2.84 -14.57 19.43
CA LEU A 27 4.17 -14.50 18.82
C LEU A 27 5.25 -15.07 19.74
N ALA A 28 5.15 -14.82 21.04
CA ALA A 28 6.09 -15.33 22.04
C ALA A 28 6.04 -16.87 22.19
N ALA A 29 5.01 -17.54 21.68
CA ALA A 29 4.96 -19.00 21.64
C ALA A 29 6.07 -19.60 20.74
N ALA A 30 6.64 -18.82 19.81
CA ALA A 30 7.74 -19.26 18.94
C ALA A 30 9.13 -18.88 19.47
N GLY A 31 9.22 -18.03 20.48
CA GLY A 31 10.49 -17.55 21.05
C GLY A 31 10.34 -16.21 21.76
N SER A 32 11.44 -15.64 22.25
CA SER A 32 11.41 -14.33 22.89
C SER A 32 11.04 -13.23 21.89
N VAL A 33 10.13 -12.34 22.29
CA VAL A 33 9.68 -11.18 21.51
C VAL A 33 9.89 -9.93 22.33
N ARG A 34 10.57 -8.92 21.77
CA ARG A 34 10.74 -7.60 22.37
C ARG A 34 9.73 -6.63 21.78
N LEU A 35 8.84 -6.09 22.60
CA LEU A 35 7.85 -5.10 22.21
C LEU A 35 8.48 -3.70 22.11
N LEU A 36 8.24 -3.01 20.99
CA LEU A 36 8.60 -1.61 20.75
C LEU A 36 7.34 -0.84 20.31
N LEU A 37 7.08 0.30 20.94
CA LEU A 37 5.94 1.14 20.61
C LEU A 37 6.40 2.38 19.82
N THR A 38 5.66 2.72 18.78
CA THR A 38 5.88 4.01 18.09
C THR A 38 5.28 5.15 18.90
N GLU A 39 5.96 6.28 18.94
CA GLU A 39 5.55 7.47 19.72
C GLU A 39 5.17 8.66 18.82
N ARG A 40 5.64 8.67 17.58
CA ARG A 40 5.48 9.76 16.62
C ARG A 40 5.51 9.26 15.18
N PRO A 41 5.08 10.05 14.20
CA PRO A 41 5.28 9.74 12.78
C PRO A 41 6.75 9.49 12.45
N ALA A 42 7.03 8.61 11.53
CA ALA A 42 8.35 8.14 11.10
C ALA A 42 9.18 7.38 12.17
N HIS A 43 8.68 7.20 13.40
CA HIS A 43 9.40 6.48 14.45
C HIS A 43 9.56 4.98 14.12
N ALA A 44 8.61 4.39 13.37
CA ALA A 44 8.72 2.99 12.98
C ALA A 44 9.92 2.73 12.04
N THR A 45 10.34 3.71 11.24
CA THR A 45 11.55 3.65 10.42
C THR A 45 12.81 3.49 11.28
N GLU A 46 12.94 4.33 12.30
CA GLU A 46 14.08 4.30 13.23
C GLU A 46 14.10 3.00 14.06
N LEU A 47 12.92 2.57 14.53
CA LEU A 47 12.79 1.31 15.27
C LEU A 47 13.12 0.09 14.40
N ALA A 48 12.75 0.12 13.13
CA ALA A 48 13.03 -0.97 12.19
C ALA A 48 14.54 -1.04 11.87
N GLU A 49 15.19 0.10 11.63
CA GLU A 49 16.64 0.18 11.43
C GLU A 49 17.41 -0.42 12.62
N ALA A 50 17.13 0.07 13.83
CA ALA A 50 17.76 -0.45 15.05
C ALA A 50 17.42 -1.92 15.36
N ALA A 51 16.22 -2.37 15.01
CA ALA A 51 15.82 -3.77 15.20
C ALA A 51 16.50 -4.69 14.19
N GLY A 52 16.65 -4.26 12.93
CA GLY A 52 17.32 -5.03 11.87
C GLY A 52 18.80 -5.34 12.16
N GLU A 53 19.49 -4.49 12.92
CA GLU A 53 20.87 -4.74 13.36
C GLU A 53 20.98 -5.88 14.40
N THR A 54 19.89 -6.17 15.13
CA THR A 54 19.93 -7.05 16.31
C THR A 54 19.00 -8.26 16.24
N SER A 55 18.13 -8.31 15.24
CA SER A 55 17.09 -9.33 15.11
C SER A 55 16.90 -9.75 13.66
N ASP A 56 16.84 -11.05 13.41
CA ASP A 56 16.58 -11.62 12.09
C ASP A 56 15.09 -11.59 11.72
N ARG A 57 14.21 -11.29 12.68
CA ARG A 57 12.75 -11.30 12.51
C ARG A 57 12.06 -10.13 13.19
N ILE A 58 11.25 -9.41 12.43
CA ILE A 58 10.47 -8.27 12.92
C ILE A 58 8.99 -8.50 12.58
N TYR A 59 8.14 -8.38 13.59
CA TYR A 59 6.69 -8.33 13.43
C TYR A 59 6.21 -6.89 13.54
N VAL A 60 5.20 -6.53 12.74
CA VAL A 60 4.64 -5.16 12.73
C VAL A 60 3.14 -5.25 12.95
N PHE A 61 2.64 -4.75 14.08
CA PHE A 61 1.21 -4.70 14.37
C PHE A 61 0.70 -3.26 14.22
N SER A 62 0.18 -2.95 13.04
CA SER A 62 -0.29 -1.61 12.69
C SER A 62 -1.17 -1.60 11.43
N GLY A 63 -1.26 -0.45 10.77
CA GLY A 63 -1.81 -0.26 9.43
C GLY A 63 -0.72 -0.06 8.37
N ASP A 64 -1.14 0.09 7.12
CA ASP A 64 -0.28 0.10 5.94
C ASP A 64 0.77 1.23 5.95
N GLY A 65 0.46 2.42 6.50
CA GLY A 65 1.44 3.51 6.63
C GLY A 65 2.65 3.14 7.48
N VAL A 66 2.45 2.45 8.61
CA VAL A 66 3.57 1.98 9.45
C VAL A 66 4.32 0.81 8.78
N TYR A 67 3.64 -0.04 8.01
CA TYR A 67 4.35 -1.03 7.21
C TYR A 67 5.28 -0.35 6.20
N ASN A 68 4.81 0.74 5.56
CA ASN A 68 5.64 1.55 4.68
C ASN A 68 6.82 2.19 5.42
N GLU A 69 6.62 2.75 6.62
CA GLU A 69 7.71 3.26 7.44
C GLU A 69 8.77 2.18 7.73
N VAL A 70 8.34 0.98 8.14
CA VAL A 70 9.24 -0.12 8.48
C VAL A 70 10.07 -0.56 7.27
N VAL A 71 9.47 -0.75 6.09
CA VAL A 71 10.23 -1.17 4.90
C VAL A 71 11.19 -0.10 4.39
N ASN A 72 10.97 1.17 4.73
CA ASN A 72 11.90 2.26 4.43
C ASN A 72 13.07 2.37 5.43
N GLY A 73 12.96 1.76 6.62
CA GLY A 73 14.02 1.70 7.63
C GLY A 73 14.87 0.43 7.59
N LEU A 74 14.46 -0.59 6.82
CA LEU A 74 15.17 -1.86 6.81
C LEU A 74 16.25 -1.93 5.74
N ALA A 75 17.41 -2.45 6.16
CA ALA A 75 18.35 -3.10 5.26
C ALA A 75 17.81 -4.50 4.86
N ASP A 76 18.40 -5.09 3.82
CA ASP A 76 17.99 -6.39 3.30
C ASP A 76 18.21 -7.54 4.32
N ASP A 77 17.52 -8.69 4.12
CA ASP A 77 17.66 -9.97 4.84
C ASP A 77 16.94 -10.12 6.19
N VAL A 78 16.07 -9.20 6.61
CA VAL A 78 15.20 -9.39 7.78
C VAL A 78 13.87 -10.03 7.37
N GLU A 79 13.39 -11.02 8.13
CA GLU A 79 12.07 -11.60 7.94
C GLU A 79 10.98 -10.71 8.55
N LEU A 80 10.01 -10.28 7.75
CA LEU A 80 8.91 -9.44 8.21
C LEU A 80 7.59 -10.20 8.32
N GLY A 81 6.92 -10.05 9.47
CA GLY A 81 5.55 -10.49 9.69
C GLY A 81 4.60 -9.31 9.87
N PHE A 82 3.59 -9.17 9.03
CA PHE A 82 2.61 -8.08 9.09
C PHE A 82 1.32 -8.52 9.78
N VAL A 83 1.04 -7.96 10.96
CA VAL A 83 -0.18 -8.23 11.74
C VAL A 83 -1.18 -7.08 11.52
N PRO A 84 -2.42 -7.35 11.05
CA PRO A 84 -3.37 -6.32 10.66
C PRO A 84 -3.92 -5.54 11.86
N GLY A 85 -3.52 -4.27 11.99
CA GLY A 85 -3.97 -3.32 13.02
C GLY A 85 -4.65 -2.06 12.46
N GLY A 86 -4.68 -1.89 11.14
CA GLY A 86 -5.35 -0.80 10.45
C GLY A 86 -6.77 -1.14 10.00
N GLY A 87 -7.48 -0.14 9.48
CA GLY A 87 -8.84 -0.31 8.95
C GLY A 87 -8.89 -1.24 7.74
N THR A 88 -8.03 -1.02 6.75
CA THR A 88 -7.95 -1.82 5.52
C THR A 88 -6.91 -2.93 5.63
N SER A 89 -5.68 -2.59 6.05
CA SER A 89 -4.53 -3.50 6.13
C SER A 89 -4.36 -4.30 4.83
N VAL A 90 -4.04 -3.57 3.77
CA VAL A 90 -3.98 -4.09 2.39
C VAL A 90 -2.93 -5.18 2.27
N LEU A 91 -1.70 -4.88 2.71
CA LEU A 91 -0.55 -5.76 2.53
C LEU A 91 -0.74 -7.16 3.16
N PRO A 92 -1.08 -7.32 4.46
CA PRO A 92 -1.27 -8.66 5.05
C PRO A 92 -2.42 -9.42 4.39
N ARG A 93 -3.49 -8.75 3.97
CA ARG A 93 -4.60 -9.38 3.24
C ARG A 93 -4.19 -9.86 1.85
N ALA A 94 -3.42 -9.07 1.11
CA ALA A 94 -2.88 -9.44 -0.19
C ALA A 94 -1.88 -10.60 -0.10
N LEU A 95 -1.20 -10.73 1.04
CA LEU A 95 -0.33 -11.89 1.35
C LEU A 95 -1.11 -13.14 1.82
N GLY A 96 -2.45 -13.06 1.91
CA GLY A 96 -3.29 -14.18 2.34
C GLY A 96 -3.33 -14.42 3.85
N LEU A 97 -2.91 -13.45 4.65
CA LEU A 97 -2.91 -13.55 6.11
C LEU A 97 -4.31 -13.29 6.70
N PRO A 98 -4.64 -13.89 7.86
CA PRO A 98 -5.91 -13.67 8.55
C PRO A 98 -6.17 -12.20 8.88
N ARG A 99 -7.44 -11.77 8.83
CA ARG A 99 -7.85 -10.40 9.20
C ARG A 99 -7.92 -10.17 10.71
N ASP A 100 -8.08 -11.23 11.48
CA ASP A 100 -8.02 -11.15 12.93
C ASP A 100 -6.56 -11.08 13.37
N PRO A 101 -6.16 -10.06 14.17
CA PRO A 101 -4.77 -9.87 14.56
C PRO A 101 -4.19 -11.04 15.36
N VAL A 102 -4.99 -11.63 16.25
CA VAL A 102 -4.55 -12.74 17.12
C VAL A 102 -4.38 -14.02 16.31
N GLU A 103 -5.31 -14.31 15.40
CA GLU A 103 -5.21 -15.42 14.48
C GLU A 103 -4.01 -15.26 13.54
N CYS A 104 -3.81 -14.04 13.01
CA CYS A 104 -2.66 -13.72 12.18
C CYS A 104 -1.34 -13.94 12.94
N ALA A 105 -1.23 -13.42 14.15
CA ALA A 105 -0.05 -13.64 15.01
C ALA A 105 0.22 -15.11 15.25
N ARG A 106 -0.83 -15.91 15.50
CA ARG A 106 -0.72 -17.37 15.68
C ARG A 106 -0.21 -18.07 14.43
N VAL A 107 -0.67 -17.66 13.24
CA VAL A 107 -0.20 -18.20 11.96
C VAL A 107 1.27 -17.83 11.77
N LEU A 108 1.63 -16.56 11.95
CA LEU A 108 3.01 -16.06 11.79
C LEU A 108 3.99 -16.69 12.77
N ALA A 109 3.59 -16.90 14.05
CA ALA A 109 4.43 -17.55 15.06
C ALA A 109 4.80 -19.00 14.69
N ARG A 110 3.91 -19.71 14.01
CA ARG A 110 4.11 -21.09 13.59
C ARG A 110 4.73 -21.22 12.21
N SER A 111 4.72 -20.15 11.42
CA SER A 111 5.21 -20.18 10.05
C SER A 111 6.73 -20.20 10.01
N GLN A 112 7.23 -21.06 9.12
CA GLN A 112 8.63 -21.05 8.66
C GLN A 112 8.70 -20.76 7.16
N LYS A 113 7.56 -20.39 6.56
CA LYS A 113 7.49 -20.06 5.14
C LYS A 113 7.71 -18.58 4.96
N THR A 114 8.67 -18.25 4.16
CA THR A 114 8.89 -16.90 3.67
C THR A 114 8.58 -16.81 2.18
N ARG A 115 8.16 -15.63 1.77
CA ARG A 115 7.99 -15.26 0.38
C ARG A 115 8.87 -14.04 0.11
N ARG A 116 9.72 -14.13 -0.90
CA ARG A 116 10.50 -12.97 -1.34
C ARG A 116 9.64 -12.13 -2.25
N ILE A 117 9.44 -10.88 -1.85
CA ILE A 117 8.66 -9.91 -2.62
C ILE A 117 9.52 -8.74 -3.08
N SER A 118 9.13 -8.16 -4.20
CA SER A 118 9.68 -6.91 -4.70
C SER A 118 9.08 -5.73 -3.94
N LEU A 119 9.77 -4.60 -3.97
CA LEU A 119 9.26 -3.30 -3.54
C LEU A 119 9.28 -2.35 -4.72
N GLY A 120 8.27 -1.48 -4.78
CA GLY A 120 8.34 -0.31 -5.63
C GLY A 120 9.09 0.82 -4.92
N ARG A 121 9.72 1.69 -5.71
CA ARG A 121 10.31 2.94 -5.24
C ARG A 121 9.84 4.07 -6.14
N VAL A 122 9.46 5.21 -5.58
CA VAL A 122 9.18 6.44 -6.35
C VAL A 122 9.94 7.59 -5.74
N ASN A 123 10.75 8.27 -6.55
CA ASN A 123 11.60 9.40 -6.13
C ASN A 123 12.40 9.10 -4.85
N GLY A 124 12.92 7.87 -4.72
CA GLY A 124 13.69 7.39 -3.57
C GLY A 124 12.88 6.79 -2.42
N ARG A 125 11.55 6.95 -2.37
CA ARG A 125 10.67 6.37 -1.34
C ARG A 125 10.15 5.00 -1.75
N ARG A 126 10.39 3.98 -0.94
CA ARG A 126 9.84 2.62 -1.12
C ARG A 126 8.33 2.60 -0.87
N PHE A 127 7.63 1.72 -1.60
CA PHE A 127 6.24 1.38 -1.35
C PHE A 127 5.99 -0.13 -1.49
N THR A 128 4.98 -0.61 -0.76
CA THR A 128 4.75 -2.05 -0.62
C THR A 128 3.74 -2.58 -1.64
N PHE A 129 2.65 -1.87 -1.92
CA PHE A 129 1.59 -2.38 -2.80
C PHE A 129 1.15 -1.41 -3.89
N SER A 130 1.12 -0.10 -3.65
CA SER A 130 0.65 0.83 -4.68
C SER A 130 1.16 2.26 -4.54
N ALA A 131 1.20 2.95 -5.67
CA ALA A 131 1.37 4.39 -5.75
C ALA A 131 0.44 4.99 -6.81
N GLY A 132 0.08 6.25 -6.68
CA GLY A 132 -0.81 6.92 -7.61
C GLY A 132 -0.44 8.38 -7.85
N LEU A 133 -0.64 8.83 -9.08
CA LEU A 133 -0.46 10.22 -9.52
C LEU A 133 -1.77 10.80 -10.03
N GLY A 134 -2.11 12.01 -9.58
CA GLY A 134 -3.29 12.74 -10.00
C GLY A 134 -4.54 12.31 -9.23
N LEU A 135 -5.57 11.81 -9.90
CA LEU A 135 -6.90 11.53 -9.34
C LEU A 135 -6.87 10.68 -8.05
N ASP A 136 -6.07 9.64 -8.03
CA ASP A 136 -5.98 8.73 -6.89
C ASP A 136 -5.32 9.40 -5.68
N ALA A 137 -4.22 10.10 -5.89
CA ALA A 137 -3.54 10.86 -4.84
C ALA A 137 -4.39 12.03 -4.32
N GLU A 138 -5.15 12.70 -5.19
CA GLU A 138 -6.10 13.73 -4.80
C GLU A 138 -7.23 13.14 -3.92
N LEU A 139 -7.69 11.94 -4.24
CA LEU A 139 -8.68 11.21 -3.42
C LEU A 139 -8.11 10.92 -2.02
N VAL A 140 -6.89 10.39 -1.93
CA VAL A 140 -6.21 10.11 -0.66
C VAL A 140 -6.08 11.40 0.16
N ARG A 141 -5.55 12.48 -0.44
CA ARG A 141 -5.38 13.80 0.18
C ARG A 141 -6.68 14.34 0.78
N ARG A 142 -7.79 14.26 0.04
CA ARG A 142 -9.10 14.72 0.51
C ARG A 142 -9.67 13.87 1.63
N VAL A 143 -9.49 12.57 1.57
CA VAL A 143 -9.94 11.66 2.64
C VAL A 143 -9.13 11.90 3.92
N ASP A 144 -7.82 12.09 3.81
CA ASP A 144 -6.96 12.40 4.95
C ASP A 144 -7.31 13.75 5.59
N ALA A 145 -7.69 14.76 4.79
CA ALA A 145 -8.18 16.04 5.30
C ALA A 145 -9.44 15.86 6.15
N LEU A 146 -10.41 15.06 5.69
CA LEU A 146 -11.62 14.72 6.47
C LEU A 146 -11.27 13.99 7.78
N GLY A 147 -10.26 13.12 7.74
CA GLY A 147 -9.76 12.42 8.92
C GLY A 147 -9.16 13.35 9.96
N ARG A 148 -8.36 14.33 9.53
CA ARG A 148 -7.78 15.36 10.40
C ARG A 148 -8.85 16.24 11.03
N GLU A 149 -9.87 16.65 10.27
CA GLU A 149 -10.99 17.48 10.77
C GLU A 149 -11.86 16.74 11.80
N SER A 150 -12.13 15.46 11.58
CA SER A 150 -13.01 14.65 12.44
C SER A 150 -12.30 13.98 13.61
N GLY A 151 -10.97 13.98 13.63
CA GLY A 151 -10.15 13.23 14.60
C GLY A 151 -10.29 11.71 14.51
N ARG A 152 -10.92 11.21 13.44
CA ARG A 152 -11.15 9.77 13.19
C ARG A 152 -10.85 9.44 11.74
N ARG A 153 -10.20 8.30 11.50
CA ARG A 153 -9.96 7.83 10.12
C ARG A 153 -11.29 7.59 9.40
N PRO A 154 -11.51 8.21 8.22
CA PRO A 154 -12.72 8.01 7.44
C PRO A 154 -12.88 6.54 7.02
N GLY A 155 -14.11 6.04 7.05
CA GLY A 155 -14.41 4.69 6.57
C GLY A 155 -14.64 4.63 5.06
N ASP A 156 -14.86 3.42 4.54
CA ASP A 156 -15.03 3.14 3.09
C ASP A 156 -16.09 4.01 2.41
N LEU A 157 -17.20 4.33 3.11
CA LEU A 157 -18.25 5.23 2.59
C LEU A 157 -17.74 6.64 2.34
N ALA A 158 -16.81 7.14 3.16
CA ALA A 158 -16.21 8.45 2.96
C ALA A 158 -15.33 8.47 1.70
N PHE A 159 -14.59 7.39 1.44
CA PHE A 159 -13.85 7.22 0.19
C PHE A 159 -14.77 7.27 -1.03
N VAL A 160 -15.85 6.48 -1.04
CA VAL A 160 -16.82 6.45 -2.14
C VAL A 160 -17.47 7.82 -2.35
N ALA A 161 -17.90 8.47 -1.27
CA ALA A 161 -18.52 9.81 -1.34
C ALA A 161 -17.53 10.87 -1.83
N THR A 162 -16.27 10.81 -1.38
CA THR A 162 -15.23 11.75 -1.80
C THR A 162 -14.87 11.55 -3.26
N LEU A 163 -14.74 10.29 -3.72
CA LEU A 163 -14.53 9.97 -5.13
C LEU A 163 -15.68 10.50 -5.99
N ALA A 164 -16.93 10.28 -5.59
CA ALA A 164 -18.09 10.77 -6.32
C ALA A 164 -18.10 12.31 -6.44
N ARG A 165 -17.75 13.02 -5.36
CA ARG A 165 -17.61 14.50 -5.37
C ARG A 165 -16.48 14.95 -6.26
N LEU A 166 -15.33 14.26 -6.22
CA LEU A 166 -14.17 14.56 -7.05
C LEU A 166 -14.49 14.39 -8.53
N LEU A 167 -15.16 13.29 -8.90
CA LEU A 167 -15.64 13.05 -10.26
C LEU A 167 -16.63 14.11 -10.73
N ALA A 168 -17.57 14.51 -9.87
CA ALA A 168 -18.53 15.56 -10.18
C ALA A 168 -17.86 16.94 -10.37
N ALA A 169 -16.88 17.27 -9.52
CA ALA A 169 -16.13 18.53 -9.61
C ALA A 169 -15.36 18.67 -10.94
N HIS A 170 -14.87 17.58 -11.49
CA HIS A 170 -14.22 17.55 -12.81
C HIS A 170 -15.22 17.42 -13.98
N GLY A 171 -16.53 17.53 -13.72
CA GLY A 171 -17.56 17.32 -14.73
C GLY A 171 -17.48 15.95 -15.42
N GLY A 172 -16.87 14.97 -14.74
CA GLY A 172 -16.64 13.62 -15.26
C GLY A 172 -15.68 13.57 -16.46
N ARG A 173 -14.81 14.57 -16.60
CA ARG A 173 -13.77 14.64 -17.66
C ARG A 173 -12.43 14.87 -16.98
N PHE A 174 -11.47 14.03 -17.31
CA PHE A 174 -10.08 14.18 -16.88
C PHE A 174 -9.21 14.44 -18.08
N GLU A 175 -8.45 15.53 -18.01
CA GLU A 175 -7.52 15.95 -19.06
C GLU A 175 -6.20 15.19 -18.93
N GLU A 176 -5.50 15.06 -20.05
CA GLU A 176 -4.20 14.41 -20.12
C GLU A 176 -3.13 15.37 -19.62
N THR A 177 -2.79 15.26 -18.34
CA THR A 177 -1.80 16.11 -17.67
C THR A 177 -0.48 15.40 -17.38
N LEU A 178 -0.40 14.10 -17.70
CA LEU A 178 0.79 13.30 -17.52
C LEU A 178 1.36 12.83 -18.85
N THR A 179 2.68 12.75 -18.95
CA THR A 179 3.41 12.09 -20.04
C THR A 179 4.14 10.86 -19.50
N ILE A 180 3.73 9.67 -19.93
CA ILE A 180 4.44 8.43 -19.65
C ILE A 180 5.50 8.27 -20.71
N LEU A 181 6.80 8.31 -20.34
CA LEU A 181 7.90 8.29 -21.30
C LEU A 181 7.87 7.01 -22.15
N GLY A 182 7.93 7.18 -23.45
CA GLY A 182 7.85 6.08 -24.43
C GLY A 182 6.46 5.48 -24.63
N ARG A 183 5.40 6.00 -23.98
CA ARG A 183 4.04 5.43 -24.05
C ARG A 183 2.96 6.46 -24.42
N GLY A 184 3.17 7.75 -24.15
CA GLY A 184 2.24 8.81 -24.49
C GLY A 184 1.58 9.48 -23.29
N ARG A 185 0.42 10.12 -23.54
CA ARG A 185 -0.28 10.95 -22.56
C ARG A 185 -1.25 10.15 -21.69
N ALA A 186 -1.45 10.60 -20.45
CA ALA A 186 -2.43 10.05 -19.52
C ALA A 186 -3.08 11.15 -18.66
N ALA A 187 -4.29 10.86 -18.16
CA ALA A 187 -5.02 11.76 -17.27
C ALA A 187 -4.61 11.57 -15.80
N PHE A 188 -4.27 10.37 -15.43
CA PHE A 188 -3.72 9.99 -14.12
C PHE A 188 -3.02 8.63 -14.25
N ALA A 189 -2.26 8.25 -13.25
CA ALA A 189 -1.52 7.00 -13.25
C ALA A 189 -1.67 6.24 -11.92
N LEU A 190 -1.84 4.92 -12.00
CA LEU A 190 -1.87 4.00 -10.89
C LEU A 190 -0.75 2.98 -11.11
N VAL A 191 0.17 2.89 -10.16
CA VAL A 191 1.31 1.97 -10.19
C VAL A 191 1.12 0.94 -9.09
N ALA A 192 1.15 -0.34 -9.44
CA ALA A 192 0.94 -1.44 -8.51
C ALA A 192 2.20 -2.32 -8.43
N ASN A 193 2.56 -2.70 -7.22
CA ASN A 193 3.57 -3.72 -6.93
C ASN A 193 2.93 -5.10 -6.68
N GLY A 194 1.61 -5.15 -6.53
CA GLY A 194 0.84 -6.38 -6.32
C GLY A 194 -0.65 -6.17 -6.52
N ASP A 195 -1.39 -7.26 -6.60
CA ASP A 195 -2.84 -7.27 -6.67
C ASP A 195 -3.41 -8.00 -5.44
N PRO A 196 -4.50 -7.49 -4.82
CA PRO A 196 -5.31 -6.32 -5.18
C PRO A 196 -4.66 -4.98 -4.79
N TYR A 197 -5.05 -3.93 -5.53
CA TYR A 197 -4.62 -2.55 -5.29
C TYR A 197 -5.10 -2.00 -3.94
N SER A 198 -6.30 -2.33 -3.54
CA SER A 198 -6.92 -1.95 -2.25
C SER A 198 -8.14 -2.82 -1.98
N TYR A 199 -8.92 -2.47 -0.95
CA TYR A 199 -10.17 -3.14 -0.59
C TYR A 199 -11.25 -2.13 -0.19
N VAL A 200 -12.50 -2.43 -0.55
CA VAL A 200 -13.71 -1.79 0.02
C VAL A 200 -14.44 -2.85 0.84
N GLY A 201 -14.35 -2.75 2.15
CA GLY A 201 -14.83 -3.79 3.05
C GLY A 201 -14.16 -5.16 2.78
N PRO A 202 -14.95 -6.20 2.44
CA PRO A 202 -14.40 -7.51 2.08
C PRO A 202 -13.94 -7.59 0.60
N LEU A 203 -14.38 -6.67 -0.26
CA LEU A 203 -14.22 -6.74 -1.71
C LEU A 203 -12.85 -6.21 -2.13
N PRO A 204 -12.03 -6.99 -2.86
CA PRO A 204 -10.79 -6.53 -3.46
C PRO A 204 -11.06 -5.58 -4.64
N ILE A 205 -10.17 -4.63 -4.84
CA ILE A 205 -10.15 -3.72 -6.00
C ILE A 205 -8.97 -4.10 -6.88
N HIS A 206 -9.24 -4.57 -8.09
CA HIS A 206 -8.25 -5.04 -9.04
C HIS A 206 -7.93 -3.95 -10.08
N VAL A 207 -6.92 -3.12 -9.82
CA VAL A 207 -6.45 -2.10 -10.76
C VAL A 207 -5.48 -2.72 -11.78
N ALA A 208 -4.51 -3.49 -11.31
CA ALA A 208 -3.52 -4.17 -12.12
C ALA A 208 -3.60 -5.69 -11.82
N PRO A 209 -4.53 -6.43 -12.46
CA PRO A 209 -4.82 -7.82 -12.10
C PRO A 209 -3.67 -8.79 -12.39
N ASP A 210 -2.72 -8.40 -13.22
CA ASP A 210 -1.54 -9.19 -13.57
C ASP A 210 -0.37 -8.94 -12.62
N ALA A 211 -0.42 -7.87 -11.80
CA ALA A 211 0.63 -7.53 -10.85
C ALA A 211 0.84 -8.64 -9.81
N ARG A 212 2.10 -8.95 -9.55
CA ARG A 212 2.53 -9.95 -8.56
C ARG A 212 3.70 -9.40 -7.76
N PHE A 213 3.69 -9.60 -6.47
CA PHE A 213 4.75 -9.16 -5.57
C PHE A 213 6.16 -9.69 -5.92
N GLU A 214 6.26 -10.77 -6.70
CA GLU A 214 7.53 -11.33 -7.15
C GLU A 214 8.06 -10.72 -8.45
N LEU A 215 7.24 -9.92 -9.13
CA LEU A 215 7.55 -9.30 -10.41
C LEU A 215 7.97 -7.83 -10.23
N GLY A 216 8.08 -7.13 -11.35
CA GLY A 216 8.24 -5.69 -11.38
C GLY A 216 6.91 -4.95 -11.24
N LEU A 217 6.95 -3.65 -11.50
CA LEU A 217 5.79 -2.78 -11.36
C LEU A 217 4.83 -2.90 -12.54
N ASP A 218 3.54 -2.80 -12.25
CA ASP A 218 2.49 -2.64 -13.24
C ASP A 218 1.97 -1.19 -13.24
N LEU A 219 1.81 -0.62 -14.42
CA LEU A 219 1.18 0.69 -14.61
C LEU A 219 -0.17 0.54 -15.28
N VAL A 220 -1.18 1.21 -14.75
CA VAL A 220 -2.48 1.41 -15.37
C VAL A 220 -2.78 2.89 -15.44
N ALA A 221 -2.77 3.46 -16.64
CA ALA A 221 -2.91 4.89 -16.85
C ALA A 221 -3.91 5.20 -17.98
N PRO A 222 -5.15 5.63 -17.63
CA PRO A 222 -6.13 6.04 -18.61
C PRO A 222 -5.71 7.34 -19.30
N THR A 223 -5.77 7.36 -20.65
CA THR A 223 -5.58 8.59 -21.42
C THR A 223 -6.76 9.55 -21.28
N ARG A 224 -7.95 8.99 -21.05
CA ARG A 224 -9.17 9.75 -20.80
C ARG A 224 -10.16 8.93 -19.99
N LEU A 225 -10.88 9.57 -19.09
CA LEU A 225 -12.00 8.97 -18.38
C LEU A 225 -13.22 9.89 -18.49
N ARG A 226 -14.37 9.33 -18.90
CA ARG A 226 -15.64 10.03 -18.99
C ARG A 226 -16.64 9.41 -18.02
N MET A 227 -17.51 10.21 -17.42
CA MET A 227 -18.53 9.75 -16.45
C MET A 227 -19.34 8.55 -16.92
N ARG A 228 -19.70 8.50 -18.22
CA ARG A 228 -20.45 7.36 -18.80
C ARG A 228 -19.69 6.02 -18.78
N GLN A 229 -18.36 6.05 -18.63
CA GLN A 229 -17.52 4.84 -18.57
C GLN A 229 -17.41 4.29 -17.14
N PHE A 230 -17.77 5.11 -16.15
CA PHE A 230 -17.56 4.81 -14.73
C PHE A 230 -18.23 3.52 -14.26
N PRO A 231 -19.51 3.22 -14.58
CA PRO A 231 -20.13 1.95 -14.19
C PRO A 231 -19.38 0.73 -14.72
N ARG A 232 -18.87 0.83 -15.96
CA ARG A 232 -18.08 -0.23 -16.58
C ARG A 232 -16.69 -0.37 -15.94
N VAL A 233 -16.02 0.75 -15.64
CA VAL A 233 -14.74 0.73 -14.93
C VAL A 233 -14.91 0.12 -13.54
N LEU A 234 -15.93 0.53 -12.79
CA LEU A 234 -16.24 -0.03 -11.48
C LEU A 234 -16.50 -1.54 -11.53
N PHE A 235 -17.26 -1.99 -12.54
CA PHE A 235 -17.47 -3.42 -12.75
C PHE A 235 -16.17 -4.17 -13.03
N TRP A 236 -15.25 -3.59 -13.82
CA TRP A 236 -13.95 -4.19 -14.07
C TRP A 236 -13.10 -4.27 -12.79
N LEU A 237 -13.05 -3.21 -12.02
CA LEU A 237 -12.25 -3.14 -10.80
C LEU A 237 -12.71 -4.13 -9.71
N LEU A 238 -14.02 -4.46 -9.68
CA LEU A 238 -14.60 -5.27 -8.60
C LEU A 238 -14.93 -6.72 -9.00
N ALA A 239 -15.23 -6.98 -10.27
CA ALA A 239 -15.82 -8.26 -10.65
C ALA A 239 -15.09 -8.98 -11.78
N ARG A 240 -14.60 -8.25 -12.78
CA ARG A 240 -14.00 -8.86 -13.96
C ARG A 240 -12.91 -7.95 -14.55
N PRO A 241 -11.68 -7.99 -14.02
CA PRO A 241 -10.61 -7.12 -14.46
C PRO A 241 -10.21 -7.44 -15.91
N SER A 242 -10.66 -6.60 -16.85
CA SER A 242 -10.33 -6.68 -18.28
C SER A 242 -10.07 -5.28 -18.88
N HIS A 243 -9.89 -4.28 -18.02
CA HIS A 243 -9.66 -2.90 -18.43
C HIS A 243 -8.26 -2.68 -18.99
N THR A 244 -7.27 -3.50 -18.63
CA THR A 244 -5.90 -3.42 -19.13
C THR A 244 -5.76 -3.65 -20.64
N HIS A 245 -6.79 -4.24 -21.27
CA HIS A 245 -6.80 -4.54 -22.70
C HIS A 245 -7.54 -3.51 -23.57
N VAL A 246 -8.00 -2.37 -22.98
CA VAL A 246 -8.73 -1.37 -23.76
C VAL A 246 -7.81 -0.25 -24.30
N PRO A 247 -8.02 0.24 -25.54
CA PRO A 247 -7.08 1.14 -26.23
C PRO A 247 -6.87 2.52 -25.57
N TRP A 248 -7.74 2.93 -24.64
CA TRP A 248 -7.64 4.20 -23.93
C TRP A 248 -7.03 4.08 -22.53
N ILE A 249 -6.48 2.90 -22.21
CA ILE A 249 -5.69 2.65 -21.00
C ILE A 249 -4.29 2.21 -21.42
N THR A 250 -3.29 2.97 -21.05
CA THR A 250 -1.90 2.52 -21.13
C THR A 250 -1.66 1.53 -20.00
N HIS A 251 -1.28 0.32 -20.36
CA HIS A 251 -0.90 -0.73 -19.43
C HIS A 251 0.56 -1.13 -19.68
N ILE A 252 1.33 -1.18 -18.61
CA ILE A 252 2.69 -1.73 -18.58
C ILE A 252 2.68 -2.82 -17.51
N HIS A 253 3.25 -3.97 -17.82
CA HIS A 253 3.35 -5.11 -16.91
C HIS A 253 4.80 -5.48 -16.68
N ASP A 254 5.14 -5.85 -15.45
CA ASP A 254 6.45 -6.35 -15.03
C ASP A 254 7.62 -5.41 -15.39
N ALA A 255 7.45 -4.11 -15.13
CA ALA A 255 8.45 -3.10 -15.44
C ALA A 255 9.48 -2.94 -14.33
N ASP A 256 10.76 -2.79 -14.71
CA ASP A 256 11.81 -2.40 -13.77
C ASP A 256 11.83 -0.90 -13.52
N GLU A 257 11.39 -0.11 -14.52
CA GLU A 257 11.41 1.35 -14.48
C GLU A 257 10.21 1.94 -15.22
N ILE A 258 9.62 2.99 -14.63
CA ILE A 258 8.55 3.79 -15.25
C ILE A 258 8.85 5.25 -14.94
N ARG A 259 8.87 6.11 -15.97
CA ARG A 259 9.05 7.55 -15.81
C ARG A 259 7.82 8.31 -16.29
N ILE A 260 7.37 9.23 -15.45
CA ILE A 260 6.18 10.06 -15.71
C ILE A 260 6.54 11.52 -15.47
N GLU A 261 6.32 12.35 -16.47
CA GLU A 261 6.42 13.81 -16.36
C GLU A 261 5.02 14.41 -16.23
N CYS A 262 4.88 15.42 -15.38
CA CYS A 262 3.62 16.12 -15.14
C CYS A 262 3.66 17.52 -15.78
N ASP A 263 2.56 17.97 -16.39
CA ASP A 263 2.46 19.32 -16.97
C ASP A 263 2.52 20.43 -15.91
N GLY A 264 2.37 20.08 -14.64
CA GLY A 264 2.44 20.98 -13.49
C GLY A 264 2.44 20.19 -12.18
N PRO A 265 2.43 20.87 -11.03
CA PRO A 265 2.37 20.21 -9.73
C PRO A 265 1.19 19.23 -9.65
N THR A 266 1.48 17.97 -9.44
CA THR A 266 0.51 16.87 -9.44
C THR A 266 0.64 16.06 -8.16
N PRO A 267 -0.46 15.77 -7.44
CA PRO A 267 -0.40 15.01 -6.20
C PRO A 267 0.10 13.59 -6.44
N LEU A 268 0.97 13.14 -5.53
CA LEU A 268 1.52 11.79 -5.46
C LEU A 268 1.11 11.13 -4.14
N GLN A 269 0.68 9.89 -4.20
CA GLN A 269 0.49 9.05 -3.01
C GLN A 269 1.29 7.75 -3.11
N VAL A 270 1.66 7.16 -1.97
CA VAL A 270 2.17 5.80 -1.86
C VAL A 270 1.50 5.09 -0.69
N ASP A 271 1.08 3.84 -0.90
CA ASP A 271 0.44 2.98 0.11
C ASP A 271 -0.69 3.68 0.89
N GLY A 272 -1.38 4.63 0.24
CA GLY A 272 -2.46 5.42 0.83
C GLY A 272 -2.01 6.61 1.67
N GLU A 273 -0.76 7.08 1.53
CA GLU A 273 -0.23 8.30 2.15
C GLU A 273 0.02 9.39 1.10
N ASP A 274 -0.46 10.61 1.34
CA ASP A 274 -0.17 11.78 0.49
C ASP A 274 1.28 12.23 0.67
N LEU A 275 2.06 12.23 -0.39
CA LEU A 275 3.45 12.69 -0.40
C LEU A 275 3.63 14.14 -0.91
N GLY A 276 2.53 14.85 -1.15
CA GLY A 276 2.57 16.20 -1.72
C GLY A 276 2.55 16.18 -3.24
N ASP A 277 2.90 17.33 -3.83
CA ASP A 277 2.90 17.53 -5.28
C ASP A 277 4.29 17.30 -5.86
N VAL A 278 4.32 16.68 -7.05
CA VAL A 278 5.53 16.45 -7.83
C VAL A 278 5.35 16.96 -9.26
N THR A 279 6.44 17.26 -9.96
CA THR A 279 6.45 17.59 -11.39
C THR A 279 6.94 16.42 -12.25
N ASP A 280 7.55 15.43 -11.61
CA ASP A 280 7.99 14.19 -12.22
C ASP A 280 7.95 13.05 -11.20
N ALA A 281 7.77 11.84 -11.68
CA ALA A 281 7.82 10.64 -10.86
C ALA A 281 8.64 9.55 -11.57
N HIS A 282 9.72 9.15 -10.91
CA HIS A 282 10.58 8.08 -11.33
C HIS A 282 10.31 6.85 -10.46
N PHE A 283 9.65 5.85 -11.04
CA PHE A 283 9.36 4.58 -10.40
C PHE A 283 10.41 3.55 -10.77
N GLU A 284 10.87 2.79 -9.79
CA GLU A 284 11.84 1.72 -9.92
C GLU A 284 11.35 0.49 -9.16
N THR A 285 11.73 -0.69 -9.62
CA THR A 285 11.47 -1.96 -8.92
C THR A 285 12.73 -2.43 -8.21
N GLU A 286 12.63 -2.70 -6.92
CA GLU A 286 13.63 -3.45 -6.16
C GLU A 286 13.16 -4.91 -6.09
N ARG A 287 13.69 -5.75 -7.01
CA ARG A 287 13.21 -7.14 -7.14
C ARG A 287 13.66 -8.04 -6.00
N GLY A 288 12.70 -8.70 -5.38
CA GLY A 288 12.92 -9.75 -4.39
C GLY A 288 13.76 -9.31 -3.18
N VAL A 289 13.62 -8.06 -2.75
CA VAL A 289 14.42 -7.49 -1.63
C VAL A 289 13.81 -7.72 -0.26
N LEU A 290 12.55 -8.10 -0.15
CA LEU A 290 11.87 -8.24 1.13
C LEU A 290 11.45 -9.68 1.40
N ASN A 291 11.88 -10.25 2.53
CA ASN A 291 11.44 -11.54 3.00
C ASN A 291 10.21 -11.38 3.90
N VAL A 292 9.04 -11.83 3.45
CA VAL A 292 7.80 -11.74 4.23
C VAL A 292 7.34 -13.11 4.70
N LEU A 293 6.94 -13.19 5.97
CA LEU A 293 6.32 -14.39 6.54
C LEU A 293 4.90 -14.55 6.00
N VAL A 294 4.56 -15.75 5.58
CA VAL A 294 3.22 -16.11 5.07
C VAL A 294 2.69 -17.35 5.79
N GLY A 295 1.42 -17.69 5.64
CA GLY A 295 0.76 -18.82 6.28
C GLY A 295 1.10 -20.20 5.70
#